data_f6b5669d8b56fc5ca0121bf4a469a692
#
_entry.id   f6b5669d8b56fc5ca0121bf4a469a692
#
_cell.length_a   1.000
_cell.length_b   1.000
_cell.length_c   1.000
_cell.angle_alpha   90.00
_cell.angle_beta   90.00
_cell.angle_gamma   90.00
#
_symmetry.space_group_name_H-M   'P 1'
#
loop_
_entity.id
_entity.type
_entity.pdbx_description
1 polymer ?
#
loop_
_entity_poly.entity_id
_entity_poly.type
_entity_poly.pdbx_seq_one_letter_code
_entity_poly.pdbx_strand_id
1 'polypeptide(L)'
;MRYRRRRPDSVRSNPFPFSFPVASRGLALALPLALAMAAAGCSTVPLKEAGTLSSYGNLGAPKGKLSKSRVYVDGTRLSPAKTVSIVPTTFAFNAATRVKSDADRVMVANALDRALCISLSDKYQLVSAGQPADLTIRSVVTDIVPTNKAMAGVSTVVTVGTGFVLPVGVPRLPAGLGGLAVEAEAVDSGGMQRAAIVWSRGANSLQNNPRVSEVGDAYSLASKFSSEFSRMLIKGKEPKGLDISLPSGQRMKSWLGGKPKYAACDAFGRPPGLMGAMAAKYGAPPQWTEKKPKPAATY
;
A
#
# COMPACT_ATOMS: atom_id res chain seq x y z
N MET A 1 37.50 -80.77 38.47
CA MET A 1 37.55 -79.30 38.65
C MET A 1 36.39 -78.68 37.85
N ARG A 2 35.31 -78.25 38.54
CA ARG A 2 34.14 -77.63 37.91
C ARG A 2 34.12 -76.13 38.26
N TYR A 3 34.29 -75.29 37.26
CA TYR A 3 34.33 -73.82 37.35
C TYR A 3 32.89 -73.26 37.34
N ARG A 4 32.42 -72.74 38.48
CA ARG A 4 31.11 -72.05 38.63
C ARG A 4 31.24 -70.62 38.17
N ARG A 5 30.56 -70.25 37.07
CA ARG A 5 30.38 -68.88 36.61
C ARG A 5 29.33 -68.21 37.52
N ARG A 6 29.72 -67.12 38.17
CA ARG A 6 28.81 -66.16 38.82
C ARG A 6 28.19 -65.28 37.76
N ARG A 7 26.87 -65.09 37.85
CA ARG A 7 26.15 -64.07 37.08
C ARG A 7 26.35 -62.70 37.75
N PRO A 8 26.50 -61.59 37.01
CA PRO A 8 26.48 -60.23 37.55
C PRO A 8 25.05 -59.76 37.76
N ASP A 9 24.83 -59.04 38.87
CA ASP A 9 23.53 -58.51 39.35
C ASP A 9 22.99 -57.43 38.40
N SER A 10 21.70 -57.53 38.17
CA SER A 10 20.90 -56.55 37.38
C SER A 10 20.82 -55.22 38.11
N VAL A 11 21.39 -54.17 37.52
CA VAL A 11 21.20 -52.77 37.94
C VAL A 11 19.76 -52.36 37.60
N ARG A 12 18.96 -52.16 38.64
CA ARG A 12 17.61 -51.54 38.51
C ARG A 12 17.80 -50.05 38.15
N SER A 13 17.46 -49.69 36.93
CA SER A 13 17.28 -48.33 36.53
C SER A 13 15.91 -47.81 37.01
N ASN A 14 15.91 -46.87 37.93
CA ASN A 14 14.73 -46.11 38.30
C ASN A 14 14.36 -45.18 37.15
N PRO A 15 13.14 -45.20 36.62
CA PRO A 15 12.66 -44.17 35.73
C PRO A 15 12.21 -42.98 36.62
N PHE A 16 12.90 -41.85 36.47
CA PHE A 16 12.41 -40.56 36.99
C PHE A 16 11.13 -40.17 36.24
N PRO A 17 10.03 -39.92 36.90
CA PRO A 17 8.84 -39.35 36.26
C PRO A 17 9.04 -37.85 36.13
N PHE A 18 9.50 -37.38 34.98
CA PHE A 18 9.33 -35.98 34.61
C PHE A 18 7.85 -35.77 34.24
N SER A 19 7.05 -35.37 35.21
CA SER A 19 5.72 -34.85 34.99
C SER A 19 5.84 -33.41 34.54
N PHE A 20 5.73 -33.17 33.24
CA PHE A 20 5.53 -31.82 32.74
C PHE A 20 4.09 -31.40 33.03
N PRO A 21 3.84 -30.29 33.73
CA PRO A 21 2.49 -29.78 33.89
C PRO A 21 1.97 -29.33 32.51
N VAL A 22 0.90 -29.96 32.07
CA VAL A 22 0.20 -29.64 30.82
C VAL A 22 -0.47 -28.29 31.00
N ALA A 23 0.23 -27.22 30.58
CA ALA A 23 -0.33 -25.87 30.42
C ALA A 23 -1.08 -25.73 29.07
N SER A 24 -1.91 -26.74 28.72
CA SER A 24 -2.59 -26.78 27.41
C SER A 24 -3.92 -26.03 27.36
N ARG A 25 -4.46 -25.57 28.51
CA ARG A 25 -5.75 -24.85 28.53
C ARG A 25 -5.65 -23.36 28.18
N GLY A 26 -4.49 -22.72 28.38
CA GLY A 26 -4.28 -21.31 28.05
C GLY A 26 -4.06 -21.05 26.56
N LEU A 27 -3.46 -21.99 25.86
CA LEU A 27 -3.14 -21.82 24.42
C LEU A 27 -4.39 -21.98 23.54
N ALA A 28 -5.36 -22.79 23.94
CA ALA A 28 -6.60 -23.02 23.19
C ALA A 28 -7.55 -21.80 23.18
N LEU A 29 -7.48 -20.94 24.21
CA LEU A 29 -8.27 -19.71 24.30
C LEU A 29 -7.58 -18.50 23.68
N ALA A 30 -6.25 -18.49 23.58
CA ALA A 30 -5.49 -17.39 23.01
C ALA A 30 -5.62 -17.32 21.47
N LEU A 31 -5.76 -18.46 20.81
CA LEU A 31 -5.86 -18.53 19.34
C LEU A 31 -7.16 -17.91 18.79
N PRO A 32 -8.37 -18.22 19.31
CA PRO A 32 -9.60 -17.58 18.83
C PRO A 32 -9.70 -16.09 19.20
N LEU A 33 -9.11 -15.67 20.32
CA LEU A 33 -9.06 -14.25 20.70
C LEU A 33 -8.15 -13.44 19.76
N ALA A 34 -7.00 -14.00 19.35
CA ALA A 34 -6.11 -13.39 18.36
C ALA A 34 -6.76 -13.31 16.97
N LEU A 35 -7.53 -14.34 16.58
CA LEU A 35 -8.28 -14.34 15.31
C LEU A 35 -9.44 -13.33 15.32
N ALA A 36 -10.14 -13.17 16.42
CA ALA A 36 -11.22 -12.19 16.58
C ALA A 36 -10.68 -10.75 16.54
N MET A 37 -9.52 -10.47 17.12
CA MET A 37 -8.87 -9.16 17.04
C MET A 37 -8.36 -8.84 15.62
N ALA A 38 -7.92 -9.83 14.85
CA ALA A 38 -7.50 -9.63 13.47
C ALA A 38 -8.68 -9.27 12.54
N ALA A 39 -9.88 -9.76 12.81
CA ALA A 39 -11.08 -9.45 12.04
C ALA A 39 -11.59 -8.00 12.25
N ALA A 40 -11.34 -7.39 13.41
CA ALA A 40 -11.73 -6.03 13.76
C ALA A 40 -10.77 -4.94 13.21
N GLY A 41 -9.68 -5.32 12.59
CA GLY A 41 -8.53 -4.46 12.30
C GLY A 41 -8.50 -3.79 10.94
N CYS A 42 -9.63 -3.36 10.39
CA CYS A 42 -9.64 -2.53 9.18
C CYS A 42 -10.10 -1.11 9.52
N SER A 43 -9.27 -0.10 9.21
CA SER A 43 -9.74 1.27 9.18
C SER A 43 -10.76 1.43 8.05
N THR A 44 -11.90 2.04 8.36
CA THR A 44 -12.92 2.36 7.34
C THR A 44 -12.76 3.80 6.91
N VAL A 45 -12.51 4.01 5.61
CA VAL A 45 -12.54 5.34 4.99
C VAL A 45 -13.79 5.44 4.15
N PRO A 46 -14.68 6.42 4.40
CA PRO A 46 -15.87 6.59 3.61
C PRO A 46 -15.53 6.86 2.14
N LEU A 47 -16.33 6.29 1.24
CA LEU A 47 -16.28 6.66 -0.16
C LEU A 47 -17.03 7.99 -0.32
N LYS A 48 -16.29 9.09 -0.48
CA LYS A 48 -16.85 10.44 -0.60
C LYS A 48 -16.53 11.03 -1.96
N GLU A 49 -17.50 11.65 -2.57
CA GLU A 49 -17.35 12.51 -3.74
C GLU A 49 -16.98 13.92 -3.28
N ALA A 50 -15.94 14.49 -3.85
CA ALA A 50 -15.47 15.83 -3.50
C ALA A 50 -15.79 16.88 -4.57
N GLY A 51 -16.47 16.49 -5.64
CA GLY A 51 -16.84 17.39 -6.73
C GLY A 51 -15.68 17.76 -7.65
N THR A 52 -14.63 16.94 -7.70
CA THR A 52 -13.39 17.24 -8.44
C THR A 52 -13.31 16.57 -9.81
N LEU A 53 -14.18 15.60 -10.08
CA LEU A 53 -14.27 14.94 -11.39
C LEU A 53 -15.09 15.80 -12.37
N SER A 54 -14.78 15.70 -13.65
CA SER A 54 -15.55 16.35 -14.72
C SER A 54 -17.00 15.81 -14.79
N SER A 55 -17.23 14.55 -14.43
CA SER A 55 -18.57 13.94 -14.37
C SER A 55 -18.58 12.77 -13.38
N TYR A 56 -19.69 12.65 -12.64
CA TYR A 56 -20.00 11.52 -11.76
C TYR A 56 -21.10 10.62 -12.35
N GLY A 57 -21.81 11.09 -13.38
CA GLY A 57 -22.98 10.42 -13.94
C GLY A 57 -22.70 9.05 -14.54
N ASN A 58 -21.46 8.83 -15.02
CA ASN A 58 -21.06 7.56 -15.62
C ASN A 58 -20.50 6.55 -14.60
N LEU A 59 -20.27 6.96 -13.36
CA LEU A 59 -19.70 6.08 -12.32
C LEU A 59 -20.68 4.98 -11.93
N GLY A 60 -20.22 3.73 -11.97
CA GLY A 60 -20.98 2.58 -11.50
C GLY A 60 -21.27 2.61 -9.99
N ALA A 61 -22.05 1.64 -9.52
CA ALA A 61 -22.32 1.46 -8.10
C ALA A 61 -21.05 1.16 -7.30
N PRO A 62 -21.00 1.51 -5.99
CA PRO A 62 -19.86 1.20 -5.12
C PRO A 62 -19.58 -0.31 -5.07
N LYS A 63 -18.31 -0.70 -5.23
CA LYS A 63 -17.85 -2.09 -5.21
C LYS A 63 -16.58 -2.22 -4.37
N GLY A 64 -16.25 -3.46 -4.00
CA GLY A 64 -15.01 -3.82 -3.33
C GLY A 64 -15.15 -4.03 -1.82
N LYS A 65 -14.34 -4.95 -1.28
CA LYS A 65 -14.32 -5.29 0.15
C LYS A 65 -13.20 -4.56 0.90
N LEU A 66 -11.99 -4.56 0.36
CA LEU A 66 -10.82 -3.92 0.96
C LEU A 66 -10.65 -2.49 0.47
N SER A 67 -10.62 -2.27 -0.84
CA SER A 67 -10.79 -0.96 -1.46
C SER A 67 -12.25 -0.83 -1.86
N LYS A 68 -12.89 0.28 -1.50
CA LYS A 68 -14.20 0.64 -2.03
C LYS A 68 -14.00 1.57 -3.20
N SER A 69 -14.69 1.36 -4.30
CA SER A 69 -14.60 2.24 -5.46
C SER A 69 -15.88 2.30 -6.27
N ARG A 70 -16.10 3.46 -6.89
CA ARG A 70 -16.98 3.66 -8.03
C ARG A 70 -16.11 3.96 -9.23
N VAL A 71 -16.35 3.30 -10.35
CA VAL A 71 -15.49 3.42 -11.53
C VAL A 71 -16.30 3.62 -12.80
N TYR A 72 -15.68 4.33 -13.73
CA TYR A 72 -16.09 4.47 -15.13
C TYR A 72 -14.88 4.25 -16.02
N VAL A 73 -15.03 3.55 -17.13
CA VAL A 73 -13.97 3.35 -18.12
C VAL A 73 -14.54 3.12 -19.52
N ASP A 74 -14.13 3.97 -20.46
CA ASP A 74 -14.40 3.80 -21.89
C ASP A 74 -13.18 3.16 -22.56
N GLY A 75 -13.12 1.83 -22.52
CA GLY A 75 -11.98 1.07 -23.05
C GLY A 75 -11.75 1.26 -24.55
N THR A 76 -12.82 1.49 -25.31
CA THR A 76 -12.73 1.70 -26.75
C THR A 76 -11.99 2.99 -27.06
N ARG A 77 -12.30 4.05 -26.35
CA ARG A 77 -11.67 5.38 -26.50
C ARG A 77 -10.28 5.47 -25.86
N LEU A 78 -10.00 4.67 -24.84
CA LEU A 78 -8.65 4.57 -24.23
C LEU A 78 -7.67 3.76 -25.09
N SER A 79 -8.18 2.86 -25.94
CA SER A 79 -7.34 1.94 -26.71
C SER A 79 -6.32 2.65 -27.63
N PRO A 80 -6.67 3.70 -28.40
CA PRO A 80 -5.76 4.38 -29.31
C PRO A 80 -4.74 5.30 -28.63
N ALA A 81 -4.94 5.66 -27.35
CA ALA A 81 -4.06 6.57 -26.64
C ALA A 81 -2.65 6.01 -26.49
N LYS A 82 -1.65 6.84 -26.78
CA LYS A 82 -0.21 6.49 -26.72
C LYS A 82 0.52 7.31 -25.66
N THR A 83 0.12 8.54 -25.46
CA THR A 83 0.79 9.51 -24.58
C THR A 83 -0.09 9.89 -23.38
N VAL A 84 0.54 10.04 -22.21
CA VAL A 84 -0.14 10.42 -20.96
C VAL A 84 0.65 11.53 -20.27
N SER A 85 -0.07 12.56 -19.84
CA SER A 85 0.42 13.59 -18.92
C SER A 85 -0.25 13.41 -17.55
N ILE A 86 0.50 13.60 -16.46
CA ILE A 86 -0.02 13.57 -15.10
C ILE A 86 0.06 14.98 -14.51
N VAL A 87 -1.09 15.53 -14.17
CA VAL A 87 -1.16 16.79 -13.40
C VAL A 87 -0.83 16.46 -11.94
N PRO A 88 0.05 17.22 -11.27
CA PRO A 88 0.37 16.99 -9.87
C PRO A 88 -0.88 16.89 -9.01
N THR A 89 -0.94 15.84 -8.19
CA THR A 89 -2.07 15.58 -7.29
C THR A 89 -2.24 16.70 -6.29
N THR A 90 -3.47 17.14 -6.10
CA THR A 90 -3.87 18.13 -5.10
C THR A 90 -4.68 17.50 -3.97
N PHE A 91 -5.00 18.31 -2.96
CA PHE A 91 -5.81 17.89 -1.81
C PHE A 91 -7.12 18.70 -1.79
N ALA A 92 -8.24 18.01 -1.62
CA ALA A 92 -9.48 18.68 -1.26
C ALA A 92 -9.37 19.31 0.14
N PHE A 93 -10.11 20.38 0.39
CA PHE A 93 -10.04 21.14 1.62
C PHE A 93 -10.10 20.25 2.88
N ASN A 94 -11.08 19.34 2.95
CA ASN A 94 -11.26 18.44 4.09
C ASN A 94 -10.08 17.49 4.32
N ALA A 95 -9.43 17.03 3.26
CA ALA A 95 -8.23 16.20 3.37
C ALA A 95 -7.02 17.04 3.83
N ALA A 96 -6.88 18.25 3.32
CA ALA A 96 -5.80 19.17 3.69
C ALA A 96 -5.85 19.56 5.18
N THR A 97 -7.04 19.78 5.74
CA THR A 97 -7.19 20.13 7.16
C THR A 97 -6.84 18.99 8.12
N ARG A 98 -6.90 17.74 7.67
CA ARG A 98 -6.53 16.57 8.48
C ARG A 98 -5.02 16.31 8.55
N VAL A 99 -4.24 16.84 7.63
CA VAL A 99 -2.78 16.73 7.59
C VAL A 99 -2.18 18.11 7.72
N LYS A 100 -1.72 18.46 8.92
CA LYS A 100 -1.23 19.82 9.24
C LYS A 100 0.05 20.21 8.48
N SER A 101 0.91 19.24 8.21
CA SER A 101 2.20 19.46 7.53
C SER A 101 2.03 19.52 6.03
N ASP A 102 2.37 20.66 5.41
CA ASP A 102 2.41 20.80 3.95
C ASP A 102 3.40 19.82 3.31
N ALA A 103 4.54 19.60 3.95
CA ALA A 103 5.55 18.66 3.49
C ALA A 103 5.00 17.23 3.44
N ASP A 104 4.16 16.84 4.40
CA ASP A 104 3.52 15.52 4.41
C ASP A 104 2.45 15.40 3.34
N ARG A 105 1.69 16.47 3.06
CA ARG A 105 0.74 16.51 1.94
C ARG A 105 1.45 16.33 0.61
N VAL A 106 2.49 17.13 0.37
CA VAL A 106 3.33 17.04 -0.84
C VAL A 106 3.94 15.64 -0.99
N MET A 107 4.40 15.05 0.09
CA MET A 107 4.98 13.70 0.08
C MET A 107 3.96 12.64 -0.33
N VAL A 108 2.73 12.68 0.18
CA VAL A 108 1.65 11.74 -0.21
C VAL A 108 1.25 11.96 -1.66
N ALA A 109 1.11 13.21 -2.13
CA ALA A 109 0.82 13.55 -3.51
C ALA A 109 1.91 12.99 -4.46
N ASN A 110 3.18 13.28 -4.15
CA ASN A 110 4.32 12.77 -4.94
C ASN A 110 4.38 11.23 -4.96
N ALA A 111 4.05 10.57 -3.86
CA ALA A 111 4.01 9.11 -3.82
C ALA A 111 2.93 8.54 -4.74
N LEU A 112 1.77 9.21 -4.82
CA LEU A 112 0.66 8.84 -5.69
C LEU A 112 1.03 9.05 -7.16
N ASP A 113 1.50 10.25 -7.51
CA ASP A 113 1.85 10.62 -8.89
C ASP A 113 3.01 9.78 -9.42
N ARG A 114 4.03 9.57 -8.62
CA ARG A 114 5.15 8.69 -8.95
C ARG A 114 4.70 7.25 -9.20
N ALA A 115 3.83 6.72 -8.36
CA ALA A 115 3.32 5.36 -8.53
C ALA A 115 2.42 5.24 -9.78
N LEU A 116 1.62 6.26 -10.11
CA LEU A 116 0.88 6.36 -11.37
C LEU A 116 1.83 6.40 -12.56
N CYS A 117 2.81 7.29 -12.54
CA CYS A 117 3.78 7.47 -13.61
C CYS A 117 4.53 6.18 -13.94
N ILE A 118 5.06 5.52 -12.91
CA ILE A 118 5.76 4.23 -13.07
C ILE A 118 4.81 3.15 -13.61
N SER A 119 3.58 3.09 -13.10
CA SER A 119 2.64 2.04 -13.52
C SER A 119 2.12 2.23 -14.94
N LEU A 120 1.83 3.47 -15.34
CA LEU A 120 1.34 3.80 -16.68
C LEU A 120 2.42 3.66 -17.74
N SER A 121 3.70 3.77 -17.37
CA SER A 121 4.84 3.63 -18.29
C SER A 121 4.95 2.23 -18.93
N ASP A 122 4.21 1.24 -18.45
CA ASP A 122 4.14 -0.08 -19.06
C ASP A 122 3.43 -0.06 -20.43
N LYS A 123 2.47 0.86 -20.64
CA LYS A 123 1.70 0.98 -21.87
C LYS A 123 1.90 2.33 -22.57
N TYR A 124 1.95 3.41 -21.80
CA TYR A 124 1.94 4.77 -22.32
C TYR A 124 3.33 5.42 -22.28
N GLN A 125 3.57 6.33 -23.20
CA GLN A 125 4.67 7.28 -23.11
C GLN A 125 4.24 8.41 -22.16
N LEU A 126 5.01 8.62 -21.10
CA LEU A 126 4.74 9.69 -20.14
C LEU A 126 5.42 10.98 -20.62
N VAL A 127 4.64 12.05 -20.71
CA VAL A 127 5.11 13.41 -21.04
C VAL A 127 4.98 14.32 -19.82
N SER A 128 5.74 15.39 -19.78
CA SER A 128 5.71 16.35 -18.67
C SER A 128 4.34 17.04 -18.55
N ALA A 129 3.98 17.45 -17.34
CA ALA A 129 2.77 18.23 -17.11
C ALA A 129 2.77 19.50 -17.99
N GLY A 130 1.62 19.79 -18.59
CA GLY A 130 1.47 20.92 -19.53
C GLY A 130 1.87 20.63 -20.97
N GLN A 131 2.52 19.50 -21.26
CA GLN A 131 2.76 19.09 -22.64
C GLN A 131 1.51 18.42 -23.24
N PRO A 132 1.29 18.55 -24.57
CA PRO A 132 0.21 17.86 -25.26
C PRO A 132 0.30 16.35 -25.04
N ALA A 133 -0.83 15.73 -24.72
CA ALA A 133 -0.95 14.29 -24.49
C ALA A 133 -2.33 13.79 -24.96
N ASP A 134 -2.41 12.52 -25.36
CA ASP A 134 -3.68 11.89 -25.70
C ASP A 134 -4.60 11.80 -24.50
N LEU A 135 -4.02 11.59 -23.30
CA LEU A 135 -4.74 11.55 -22.03
C LEU A 135 -4.05 12.43 -20.98
N THR A 136 -4.82 13.18 -20.25
CA THR A 136 -4.40 13.92 -19.05
C THR A 136 -5.01 13.28 -17.83
N ILE A 137 -4.17 12.85 -16.88
CA ILE A 137 -4.59 12.31 -15.59
C ILE A 137 -4.66 13.45 -14.58
N ARG A 138 -5.79 13.54 -13.88
CA ARG A 138 -6.01 14.45 -12.74
C ARG A 138 -6.37 13.62 -11.53
N SER A 139 -5.75 13.88 -10.40
CA SER A 139 -6.01 13.18 -9.14
C SER A 139 -6.14 14.17 -8.00
N VAL A 140 -7.07 13.90 -7.09
CA VAL A 140 -7.30 14.70 -5.89
C VAL A 140 -7.42 13.76 -4.69
N VAL A 141 -6.65 14.00 -3.64
CA VAL A 141 -6.85 13.34 -2.36
C VAL A 141 -8.06 13.96 -1.68
N THR A 142 -9.14 13.19 -1.53
CA THR A 142 -10.43 13.68 -1.03
C THR A 142 -10.60 13.49 0.46
N ASP A 143 -9.91 12.52 1.04
CA ASP A 143 -9.88 12.30 2.49
C ASP A 143 -8.60 11.55 2.92
N ILE A 144 -8.15 11.84 4.13
CA ILE A 144 -7.10 11.08 4.84
C ILE A 144 -7.57 10.82 6.26
N VAL A 145 -7.48 9.55 6.67
CA VAL A 145 -7.53 9.17 8.08
C VAL A 145 -6.09 9.12 8.58
N PRO A 146 -5.68 10.01 9.49
CA PRO A 146 -4.33 10.01 10.02
C PRO A 146 -3.99 8.72 10.76
N THR A 147 -2.77 8.23 10.59
CA THR A 147 -2.23 7.11 11.36
C THR A 147 -1.86 7.59 12.77
N ASN A 148 -2.28 6.87 13.81
CA ASN A 148 -1.84 7.16 15.16
C ASN A 148 -0.37 6.74 15.34
N LYS A 149 0.52 7.72 15.51
CA LYS A 149 1.98 7.51 15.61
C LYS A 149 2.37 6.66 16.81
N ALA A 150 1.71 6.83 17.95
CA ALA A 150 2.00 6.05 19.16
C ALA A 150 1.63 4.58 18.96
N MET A 151 0.44 4.30 18.42
CA MET A 151 0.00 2.94 18.11
C MET A 151 0.84 2.30 17.00
N ALA A 152 1.28 3.06 16.01
CA ALA A 152 2.22 2.58 15.01
C ALA A 152 3.58 2.21 15.63
N GLY A 153 4.09 3.00 16.56
CA GLY A 153 5.32 2.72 17.30
C GLY A 153 5.22 1.43 18.13
N VAL A 154 4.16 1.29 18.93
CA VAL A 154 3.89 0.07 19.70
C VAL A 154 3.78 -1.15 18.77
N SER A 155 3.03 -1.03 17.67
CA SER A 155 2.91 -2.10 16.67
C SER A 155 4.26 -2.48 16.07
N THR A 156 5.14 -1.51 15.80
CA THR A 156 6.49 -1.78 15.30
C THR A 156 7.31 -2.59 16.29
N VAL A 157 7.33 -2.18 17.55
CA VAL A 157 8.07 -2.90 18.62
C VAL A 157 7.57 -4.33 18.75
N VAL A 158 6.26 -4.55 18.77
CA VAL A 158 5.66 -5.88 18.85
C VAL A 158 6.01 -6.72 17.62
N THR A 159 5.87 -6.18 16.41
CA THR A 159 6.12 -6.92 15.17
C THR A 159 7.60 -7.28 15.02
N VAL A 160 8.51 -6.36 15.33
CA VAL A 160 9.96 -6.59 15.27
C VAL A 160 10.40 -7.54 16.39
N GLY A 161 9.96 -7.30 17.63
CA GLY A 161 10.32 -8.14 18.77
C GLY A 161 9.88 -9.59 18.61
N THR A 162 8.66 -9.83 18.12
CA THR A 162 8.16 -11.19 17.86
C THR A 162 8.76 -11.84 16.63
N GLY A 163 9.21 -11.06 15.63
CA GLY A 163 9.89 -11.57 14.43
C GLY A 163 11.24 -12.24 14.72
N PHE A 164 11.86 -11.98 15.88
CA PHE A 164 13.06 -12.70 16.35
C PHE A 164 12.74 -14.05 17.02
N VAL A 165 11.51 -14.25 17.49
CA VAL A 165 11.12 -15.43 18.26
C VAL A 165 10.20 -16.37 17.47
N LEU A 166 9.40 -15.83 16.57
CA LEU A 166 8.44 -16.58 15.77
C LEU A 166 8.81 -16.54 14.28
N PRO A 167 8.77 -17.68 13.57
CA PRO A 167 9.05 -17.73 12.12
C PRO A 167 8.00 -16.97 11.28
N VAL A 168 6.86 -16.66 11.89
CA VAL A 168 5.78 -15.87 11.27
C VAL A 168 5.61 -14.60 12.08
N GLY A 169 5.80 -13.43 11.45
CA GLY A 169 5.61 -12.14 12.11
C GLY A 169 4.18 -11.96 12.63
N VAL A 170 4.06 -11.41 13.83
CA VAL A 170 2.74 -11.07 14.39
C VAL A 170 2.11 -9.93 13.57
N PRO A 171 0.83 -10.03 13.20
CA PRO A 171 0.12 -8.95 12.53
C PRO A 171 0.20 -7.64 13.32
N ARG A 172 0.21 -6.51 12.58
CA ARG A 172 0.12 -5.18 13.18
C ARG A 172 -1.12 -5.07 14.08
N LEU A 173 -0.98 -4.37 15.20
CA LEU A 173 -2.13 -4.09 16.07
C LEU A 173 -3.23 -3.35 15.28
N PRO A 174 -4.51 -3.72 15.44
CA PRO A 174 -5.61 -3.16 14.67
C PRO A 174 -6.06 -1.76 15.13
N ALA A 175 -5.31 -1.12 16.01
CA ALA A 175 -5.63 0.20 16.53
C ALA A 175 -4.81 1.29 15.85
N GLY A 176 -5.42 2.47 15.63
CA GLY A 176 -4.74 3.63 15.08
C GLY A 176 -4.35 3.51 13.61
N LEU A 177 -5.04 2.67 12.86
CA LEU A 177 -4.85 2.49 11.44
C LEU A 177 -5.35 3.72 10.67
N GLY A 178 -4.52 4.21 9.74
CA GLY A 178 -4.88 5.28 8.84
C GLY A 178 -5.61 4.84 7.58
N GLY A 179 -5.86 5.79 6.69
CA GLY A 179 -6.54 5.51 5.43
C GLY A 179 -6.41 6.64 4.42
N LEU A 180 -6.83 6.36 3.19
CA LEU A 180 -6.74 7.27 2.05
C LEU A 180 -7.99 7.16 1.18
N ALA A 181 -8.51 8.31 0.75
CA ALA A 181 -9.51 8.41 -0.30
C ALA A 181 -8.99 9.34 -1.42
N VAL A 182 -9.27 8.96 -2.67
CA VAL A 182 -8.79 9.65 -3.85
C VAL A 182 -9.86 9.63 -4.93
N GLU A 183 -10.05 10.75 -5.61
CA GLU A 183 -10.71 10.83 -6.90
C GLU A 183 -9.67 11.02 -8.00
N ALA A 184 -9.86 10.33 -9.12
CA ALA A 184 -9.05 10.57 -10.29
C ALA A 184 -9.83 10.33 -11.57
N GLU A 185 -9.41 11.03 -12.62
CA GLU A 185 -9.96 10.89 -13.96
C GLU A 185 -8.85 10.92 -15.01
N ALA A 186 -9.16 10.32 -16.14
CA ALA A 186 -8.41 10.47 -17.38
C ALA A 186 -9.30 11.19 -18.40
N VAL A 187 -8.87 12.35 -18.84
CA VAL A 187 -9.53 13.13 -19.89
C VAL A 187 -8.69 13.10 -21.16
N ASP A 188 -9.34 13.05 -22.31
CA ASP A 188 -8.65 13.13 -23.60
C ASP A 188 -8.30 14.57 -23.99
N SER A 189 -7.64 14.74 -25.13
CA SER A 189 -7.26 16.05 -25.67
C SER A 189 -8.46 16.97 -25.98
N GLY A 190 -9.65 16.40 -26.13
CA GLY A 190 -10.90 17.15 -26.31
C GLY A 190 -11.60 17.48 -24.97
N GLY A 191 -10.98 17.17 -23.82
CA GLY A 191 -11.54 17.41 -22.50
C GLY A 191 -12.61 16.40 -22.07
N MET A 192 -12.85 15.33 -22.84
CA MET A 192 -13.86 14.33 -22.52
C MET A 192 -13.30 13.31 -21.54
N GLN A 193 -14.07 13.03 -20.47
CA GLN A 193 -13.72 12.00 -19.48
C GLN A 193 -13.77 10.61 -20.13
N ARG A 194 -12.65 9.89 -20.12
CA ARG A 194 -12.52 8.52 -20.66
C ARG A 194 -12.42 7.47 -19.59
N ALA A 195 -12.02 7.85 -18.41
CA ALA A 195 -12.09 7.01 -17.22
C ALA A 195 -12.18 7.89 -15.97
N ALA A 196 -12.82 7.35 -14.94
CA ALA A 196 -12.92 8.01 -13.64
C ALA A 196 -12.98 6.97 -12.53
N ILE A 197 -12.49 7.33 -11.36
CA ILE A 197 -12.56 6.53 -10.15
C ILE A 197 -12.76 7.42 -8.93
N VAL A 198 -13.72 7.05 -8.09
CA VAL A 198 -13.79 7.47 -6.68
C VAL A 198 -13.36 6.27 -5.87
N TRP A 199 -12.34 6.40 -5.05
CA TRP A 199 -11.69 5.29 -4.39
C TRP A 199 -11.41 5.61 -2.93
N SER A 200 -11.59 4.61 -2.05
CA SER A 200 -11.18 4.71 -0.65
C SER A 200 -10.69 3.39 -0.10
N ARG A 201 -9.71 3.45 0.78
CA ARG A 201 -9.17 2.29 1.48
C ARG A 201 -8.60 2.67 2.83
N GLY A 202 -8.91 1.87 3.85
CA GLY A 202 -8.21 1.88 5.13
C GLY A 202 -7.04 0.92 5.13
N ALA A 203 -6.04 1.23 5.93
CA ALA A 203 -4.98 0.27 6.24
C ALA A 203 -5.54 -0.91 7.02
N ASN A 204 -4.89 -2.05 6.91
CA ASN A 204 -5.25 -3.25 7.67
C ASN A 204 -4.01 -3.88 8.31
N SER A 205 -4.26 -4.69 9.33
CA SER A 205 -3.23 -5.31 10.16
C SER A 205 -2.35 -6.32 9.42
N LEU A 206 -2.82 -6.90 8.31
CA LEU A 206 -2.14 -7.98 7.61
C LEU A 206 -1.29 -7.50 6.44
N GLN A 207 -1.70 -6.41 5.77
CA GLN A 207 -1.09 -5.98 4.50
C GLN A 207 -0.27 -4.70 4.61
N ASN A 208 -0.39 -3.97 5.72
CA ASN A 208 0.28 -2.69 5.90
C ASN A 208 1.28 -2.77 7.04
N ASN A 209 2.56 -2.54 6.74
CA ASN A 209 3.59 -2.37 7.77
C ASN A 209 3.30 -1.10 8.59
N PRO A 210 3.44 -1.15 9.92
CA PRO A 210 3.32 0.04 10.74
C PRO A 210 4.45 1.02 10.38
N ARG A 211 4.11 2.29 10.21
CA ARG A 211 5.08 3.38 10.04
C ARG A 211 4.79 4.46 11.05
N VAL A 212 5.81 4.92 11.76
CA VAL A 212 5.68 5.95 12.82
C VAL A 212 5.55 7.32 12.17
N SER A 213 4.46 7.53 11.44
CA SER A 213 4.13 8.77 10.73
C SER A 213 2.63 8.94 10.63
N GLU A 214 2.15 10.17 10.79
CA GLU A 214 0.73 10.54 10.66
C GLU A 214 0.15 10.19 9.28
N VAL A 215 0.98 10.26 8.24
CA VAL A 215 0.61 9.91 6.86
C VAL A 215 1.19 8.57 6.40
N GLY A 216 1.72 7.75 7.32
CA GLY A 216 2.41 6.50 6.97
C GLY A 216 1.54 5.52 6.20
N ASP A 217 0.28 5.35 6.61
CA ASP A 217 -0.66 4.48 5.93
C ASP A 217 -1.14 5.09 4.60
N ALA A 218 -1.47 6.39 4.56
CA ALA A 218 -1.85 7.08 3.33
C ALA A 218 -0.75 7.00 2.26
N TYR A 219 0.50 7.23 2.64
CA TYR A 219 1.67 7.06 1.77
C TYR A 219 1.76 5.64 1.18
N SER A 220 1.55 4.63 2.01
CA SER A 220 1.58 3.23 1.57
C SER A 220 0.39 2.89 0.67
N LEU A 221 -0.79 3.45 0.94
CA LEU A 221 -2.02 3.24 0.17
C LEU A 221 -2.00 3.95 -1.19
N ALA A 222 -1.22 5.03 -1.35
CA ALA A 222 -1.03 5.72 -2.63
C ALA A 222 -0.61 4.75 -3.74
N SER A 223 0.30 3.82 -3.46
CA SER A 223 0.72 2.80 -4.42
C SER A 223 -0.39 1.80 -4.79
N LYS A 224 -1.30 1.51 -3.86
CA LYS A 224 -2.45 0.62 -4.10
C LYS A 224 -3.47 1.28 -5.02
N PHE A 225 -3.83 2.52 -4.71
CA PHE A 225 -4.68 3.33 -5.58
C PHE A 225 -4.11 3.39 -7.00
N SER A 226 -2.84 3.82 -7.12
CA SER A 226 -2.18 3.99 -8.42
C SER A 226 -2.13 2.68 -9.21
N SER A 227 -1.93 1.55 -8.54
CA SER A 227 -1.96 0.24 -9.19
C SER A 227 -3.36 -0.13 -9.70
N GLU A 228 -4.42 0.17 -8.94
CA GLU A 228 -5.80 -0.12 -9.34
C GLU A 228 -6.24 0.76 -10.51
N PHE A 229 -5.99 2.07 -10.43
CA PHE A 229 -6.35 3.02 -11.49
C PHE A 229 -5.54 2.82 -12.77
N SER A 230 -4.21 2.64 -12.66
CA SER A 230 -3.38 2.38 -13.83
C SER A 230 -3.76 1.10 -14.56
N ARG A 231 -4.11 0.03 -13.84
CA ARG A 231 -4.59 -1.22 -14.46
C ARG A 231 -5.89 -1.01 -15.22
N MET A 232 -6.79 -0.21 -14.67
CA MET A 232 -8.05 0.13 -15.34
C MET A 232 -7.77 0.84 -16.67
N LEU A 233 -6.88 1.83 -16.69
CA LEU A 233 -6.49 2.57 -17.89
C LEU A 233 -5.78 1.68 -18.91
N ILE A 234 -4.83 0.85 -18.45
CA ILE A 234 -4.04 -0.02 -19.33
C ILE A 234 -4.91 -1.10 -19.98
N LYS A 235 -5.82 -1.71 -19.20
CA LYS A 235 -6.70 -2.79 -19.68
C LYS A 235 -7.97 -2.27 -20.36
N GLY A 236 -8.33 -0.99 -20.19
CA GLY A 236 -9.58 -0.43 -20.67
C GLY A 236 -10.83 -1.12 -20.07
N LYS A 237 -10.71 -1.68 -18.87
CA LYS A 237 -11.76 -2.47 -18.20
C LYS A 237 -11.72 -2.22 -16.70
N GLU A 238 -12.89 -2.36 -16.06
CA GLU A 238 -13.02 -2.39 -14.61
C GLU A 238 -12.05 -3.42 -13.99
N PRO A 239 -11.32 -3.08 -12.91
CA PRO A 239 -10.48 -4.06 -12.21
C PRO A 239 -11.35 -5.18 -11.62
N LYS A 240 -11.15 -6.42 -12.03
CA LYS A 240 -11.83 -7.59 -11.47
C LYS A 240 -10.82 -8.43 -10.68
N GLY A 241 -11.07 -8.61 -9.38
CA GLY A 241 -10.32 -9.53 -8.53
C GLY A 241 -8.82 -9.24 -8.35
N LEU A 242 -8.10 -10.24 -7.88
CA LEU A 242 -6.63 -10.22 -7.77
C LEU A 242 -6.02 -10.44 -9.15
N ASP A 243 -5.35 -9.44 -9.66
CA ASP A 243 -4.53 -9.57 -10.85
C ASP A 243 -3.10 -9.96 -10.45
N ILE A 244 -2.70 -11.18 -10.76
CA ILE A 244 -1.39 -11.76 -10.44
C ILE A 244 -0.38 -11.46 -11.56
N SER A 245 -0.67 -10.55 -12.49
CA SER A 245 0.28 -10.21 -13.54
C SER A 245 1.56 -9.65 -12.94
N LEU A 246 2.70 -10.22 -13.36
CA LEU A 246 4.01 -9.75 -12.94
C LEU A 246 4.25 -8.33 -13.49
N PRO A 247 4.82 -7.42 -12.68
CA PRO A 247 5.22 -6.11 -13.17
C PRO A 247 6.33 -6.25 -14.23
N SER A 248 6.39 -5.30 -15.16
CA SER A 248 7.49 -5.25 -16.14
C SER A 248 8.86 -5.14 -15.43
N GLY A 249 9.92 -5.65 -16.04
CA GLY A 249 11.28 -5.54 -15.49
C GLY A 249 11.69 -4.08 -15.24
N GLN A 250 11.27 -3.14 -16.11
CA GLN A 250 11.51 -1.72 -15.93
C GLN A 250 10.75 -1.15 -14.72
N ARG A 251 9.51 -1.56 -14.51
CA ARG A 251 8.71 -1.19 -13.34
C ARG A 251 9.34 -1.73 -12.05
N MET A 252 9.81 -2.96 -12.07
CA MET A 252 10.56 -3.56 -10.97
C MET A 252 11.82 -2.76 -10.64
N LYS A 253 12.63 -2.42 -11.67
CA LYS A 253 13.82 -1.58 -11.53
C LYS A 253 13.50 -0.22 -10.91
N SER A 254 12.42 0.43 -11.37
CA SER A 254 11.99 1.72 -10.82
C SER A 254 11.57 1.58 -9.35
N TRP A 255 10.86 0.54 -8.96
CA TRP A 255 10.49 0.30 -7.57
C TRP A 255 11.69 0.08 -6.65
N LEU A 256 12.74 -0.52 -7.16
CA LEU A 256 14.00 -0.69 -6.44
C LEU A 256 14.83 0.61 -6.34
N GLY A 257 14.27 1.75 -6.75
CA GLY A 257 14.91 3.06 -6.66
C GLY A 257 15.75 3.45 -7.86
N GLY A 258 15.68 2.67 -8.96
CA GLY A 258 16.30 2.98 -10.24
C GLY A 258 15.62 4.14 -10.97
N LYS A 259 16.24 4.59 -12.08
CA LYS A 259 15.66 5.63 -12.93
C LYS A 259 14.32 5.16 -13.52
N PRO A 260 13.28 6.02 -13.56
CA PRO A 260 12.05 5.72 -14.27
C PRO A 260 12.30 5.57 -15.76
N LYS A 261 11.36 4.98 -16.48
CA LYS A 261 11.44 4.82 -17.94
C LYS A 261 11.42 6.16 -18.67
N TYR A 262 10.64 7.11 -18.18
CA TYR A 262 10.49 8.44 -18.76
C TYR A 262 10.92 9.51 -17.76
N ALA A 263 11.67 10.51 -18.23
CA ALA A 263 12.17 11.62 -17.43
C ALA A 263 11.04 12.44 -16.79
N ALA A 264 9.87 12.50 -17.42
CA ALA A 264 8.68 13.16 -16.85
C ALA A 264 8.32 12.63 -15.44
N CYS A 265 8.64 11.38 -15.14
CA CYS A 265 8.39 10.81 -13.81
C CYS A 265 9.37 11.28 -12.73
N ASP A 266 10.52 11.84 -13.07
CA ASP A 266 11.48 12.39 -12.10
C ASP A 266 10.91 13.62 -11.35
N ALA A 267 9.92 14.32 -11.96
CA ALA A 267 9.19 15.42 -11.33
C ALA A 267 8.47 15.02 -10.02
N PHE A 268 8.15 13.74 -9.84
CA PHE A 268 7.47 13.20 -8.66
C PHE A 268 8.43 12.52 -7.68
N GLY A 269 9.73 12.66 -7.87
CA GLY A 269 10.77 12.00 -7.09
C GLY A 269 10.93 10.52 -7.46
N ARG A 270 11.71 9.79 -6.66
CA ARG A 270 11.97 8.36 -6.89
C ARG A 270 11.50 7.52 -5.71
N PRO A 271 11.11 6.26 -5.96
CA PRO A 271 10.82 5.34 -4.86
C PRO A 271 12.01 5.24 -3.90
N PRO A 272 11.75 4.98 -2.60
CA PRO A 272 12.79 4.84 -1.59
C PRO A 272 13.81 3.73 -1.88
N GLY A 273 13.48 2.78 -2.77
CA GLY A 273 14.30 1.64 -3.12
C GLY A 273 14.34 0.57 -2.04
N LEU A 274 15.25 -0.40 -2.21
CA LEU A 274 15.36 -1.56 -1.31
C LEU A 274 15.62 -1.15 0.15
N MET A 275 16.56 -0.21 0.37
CA MET A 275 16.87 0.27 1.72
C MET A 275 15.69 0.95 2.39
N GLY A 276 14.95 1.76 1.63
CA GLY A 276 13.72 2.38 2.13
C GLY A 276 12.60 1.38 2.40
N ALA A 277 12.50 0.32 1.59
CA ALA A 277 11.54 -0.77 1.84
C ALA A 277 11.91 -1.56 3.10
N MET A 278 13.19 -1.83 3.32
CA MET A 278 13.67 -2.45 4.56
C MET A 278 13.42 -1.55 5.77
N ALA A 279 13.79 -0.27 5.71
CA ALA A 279 13.52 0.69 6.77
C ALA A 279 12.02 0.77 7.11
N ALA A 280 11.16 0.75 6.09
CA ALA A 280 9.71 0.71 6.26
C ALA A 280 9.22 -0.53 7.02
N LYS A 281 9.86 -1.69 6.81
CA LYS A 281 9.56 -2.92 7.56
C LYS A 281 9.84 -2.77 9.05
N TYR A 282 10.82 -1.93 9.39
CA TYR A 282 11.17 -1.59 10.78
C TYR A 282 10.49 -0.31 11.29
N GLY A 283 9.40 0.11 10.67
CA GLY A 283 8.58 1.22 11.15
C GLY A 283 9.09 2.61 10.80
N ALA A 284 10.15 2.73 9.99
CA ALA A 284 10.69 4.03 9.62
C ALA A 284 9.61 4.90 8.95
N PRO A 285 9.46 6.17 9.38
CA PRO A 285 8.56 7.10 8.75
C PRO A 285 8.97 7.37 7.30
N PRO A 286 7.99 7.59 6.38
CA PRO A 286 8.30 7.85 4.98
C PRO A 286 9.21 9.07 4.79
N GLN A 287 9.12 10.06 5.67
CA GLN A 287 9.95 11.28 5.68
C GLN A 287 11.47 11.00 5.68
N TRP A 288 11.90 9.87 6.25
CA TRP A 288 13.31 9.47 6.31
C TRP A 288 13.80 8.79 5.03
N THR A 289 12.90 8.22 4.27
CA THR A 289 13.24 7.39 3.12
C THR A 289 12.84 7.99 1.79
N GLU A 290 12.00 9.04 1.81
CA GLU A 290 11.50 9.71 0.62
C GLU A 290 12.63 10.40 -0.15
N LYS A 291 12.69 10.17 -1.44
CA LYS A 291 13.60 10.87 -2.36
C LYS A 291 12.83 12.02 -3.02
N LYS A 292 13.15 13.23 -2.59
CA LYS A 292 12.51 14.45 -3.09
C LYS A 292 12.58 14.55 -4.63
N PRO A 293 11.58 15.16 -5.27
CA PRO A 293 11.64 15.50 -6.68
C PRO A 293 12.89 16.30 -6.99
N LYS A 294 13.47 16.08 -8.16
CA LYS A 294 14.46 17.01 -8.71
C LYS A 294 13.70 18.21 -9.27
N PRO A 295 14.16 19.45 -9.03
CA PRO A 295 13.62 20.60 -9.76
C PRO A 295 13.66 20.29 -11.25
N ALA A 296 12.57 20.62 -11.97
CA ALA A 296 12.58 20.57 -13.43
C ALA A 296 13.75 21.45 -13.90
N ALA A 297 14.60 20.90 -14.77
CA ALA A 297 15.62 21.72 -15.42
C ALA A 297 14.87 22.80 -16.22
N THR A 298 15.03 24.04 -15.81
CA THR A 298 14.55 25.20 -16.57
C THR A 298 15.45 25.27 -17.82
N TYR A 299 14.91 24.92 -18.96
CA TYR A 299 15.54 25.14 -20.26
C TYR A 299 15.00 26.46 -20.85
#